data_474b1011a5fced339d0364ea92ce82cc
#
_entry.id   474b1011a5fced339d0364ea92ce82cc
#
_cell.length_a   1.000
_cell.length_b   1.000
_cell.length_c   1.000
_cell.angle_alpha   90.00
_cell.angle_beta   90.00
_cell.angle_gamma   90.00
#
_symmetry.space_group_name_H-M   'P 1'
#
loop_
_entity.id
_entity.type
_entity.pdbx_description
1 polymer ?
#
loop_
_entity_poly.entity_id
_entity_poly.type
_entity_poly.pdbx_seq_one_letter_code
_entity_poly.pdbx_strand_id
1 'polypeptide(L)'
;MNIGSKNKGFTMKKSISGEQSTGECGQSPVLRGIVEKVVSGLQRQHADSGVPLPHVSVDVPGTHRFEGNVVVLDQLLNVWLCDAVRAAAGSAAMARTAEVLITSVEYADCIEIEIADSGPSLVDRQKLSGGVVGRVHTVAQQNLLNQVHGDIRLDDCAEGGVAVTLRLPKLVSQRMVA
;
A
#
# COMPACT_ATOMS: atom_id res chain seq x y z
N MET A 1 2.79 6.02 67.75
CA MET A 1 3.68 6.67 66.81
C MET A 1 2.95 6.88 65.50
N ASN A 2 2.69 8.10 65.15
CA ASN A 2 1.78 8.50 64.09
C ASN A 2 2.63 9.01 62.91
N ILE A 3 2.59 8.34 61.77
CA ILE A 3 3.33 8.80 60.56
C ILE A 3 2.33 9.16 59.49
N GLY A 4 2.09 10.47 59.39
CA GLY A 4 1.22 11.06 58.38
C GLY A 4 1.84 11.01 56.98
N SER A 5 1.12 10.42 56.03
CA SER A 5 1.45 10.45 54.63
C SER A 5 0.83 11.67 53.95
N LYS A 6 1.63 12.60 53.48
CA LYS A 6 1.18 13.79 52.72
C LYS A 6 1.06 13.42 51.24
N ASN A 7 -0.19 13.27 50.76
CA ASN A 7 -0.48 13.21 49.34
C ASN A 7 -0.33 14.61 48.70
N LYS A 8 0.65 14.79 47.83
CA LYS A 8 0.76 15.97 46.94
C LYS A 8 -0.04 15.70 45.67
N GLY A 9 -1.19 16.37 45.55
CA GLY A 9 -1.97 16.40 44.34
C GLY A 9 -1.20 17.07 43.20
N PHE A 10 -0.99 16.32 42.10
CA PHE A 10 -0.43 16.82 40.88
C PHE A 10 -1.58 17.26 39.95
N THR A 11 -1.82 18.56 39.85
CA THR A 11 -2.84 19.13 38.99
C THR A 11 -2.24 19.28 37.60
N MET A 12 -2.61 18.39 36.66
CA MET A 12 -2.23 18.46 35.26
C MET A 12 -3.12 19.48 34.54
N LYS A 13 -2.61 20.66 34.28
CA LYS A 13 -3.25 21.64 33.38
C LYS A 13 -3.13 21.13 31.94
N LYS A 14 -4.26 20.70 31.37
CA LYS A 14 -4.39 20.31 29.97
C LYS A 14 -4.58 21.58 29.14
N SER A 15 -3.50 22.10 28.58
CA SER A 15 -3.58 23.15 27.55
C SER A 15 -4.00 22.51 26.23
N ILE A 16 -5.25 22.72 25.85
CA ILE A 16 -5.74 22.37 24.52
C ILE A 16 -5.44 23.58 23.64
N SER A 17 -4.28 23.58 22.99
CA SER A 17 -4.00 24.48 21.87
C SER A 17 -4.71 23.91 20.65
N GLY A 18 -5.89 24.45 20.35
CA GLY A 18 -6.55 24.18 19.07
C GLY A 18 -5.80 24.87 17.94
N GLU A 19 -4.92 24.17 17.27
CA GLU A 19 -4.46 24.59 15.95
C GLU A 19 -5.62 24.35 14.97
N GLN A 20 -6.32 25.44 14.68
CA GLN A 20 -7.21 25.51 13.52
C GLN A 20 -6.31 25.44 12.29
N SER A 21 -6.23 24.26 11.69
CA SER A 21 -5.70 24.06 10.35
C SER A 21 -6.57 24.87 9.39
N THR A 22 -6.10 26.05 9.01
CA THR A 22 -6.64 26.82 7.89
C THR A 22 -6.51 25.98 6.65
N GLY A 23 -7.67 25.65 6.04
CA GLY A 23 -7.75 24.83 4.85
C GLY A 23 -6.94 25.43 3.70
N GLU A 24 -5.72 24.95 3.53
CA GLU A 24 -5.08 25.00 2.22
C GLU A 24 -5.95 24.18 1.27
N CYS A 25 -6.30 24.79 0.15
CA CYS A 25 -6.92 24.12 -0.99
C CYS A 25 -5.88 23.09 -1.48
N GLY A 26 -5.86 21.92 -0.82
CA GLY A 26 -4.80 20.94 -0.90
C GLY A 26 -4.79 20.33 -2.29
N GLN A 27 -3.69 20.52 -3.00
CA GLN A 27 -3.41 19.75 -4.20
C GLN A 27 -3.41 18.26 -3.83
N SER A 28 -4.11 17.45 -4.61
CA SER A 28 -4.09 16.00 -4.45
C SER A 28 -2.64 15.49 -4.43
N PRO A 29 -2.27 14.60 -3.51
CA PRO A 29 -0.91 14.14 -3.37
C PRO A 29 -0.41 13.43 -4.62
N VAL A 30 0.88 13.56 -4.90
CA VAL A 30 1.54 12.86 -6.01
C VAL A 30 1.59 11.37 -5.69
N LEU A 31 1.02 10.55 -6.57
CA LEU A 31 0.97 9.10 -6.39
C LEU A 31 2.37 8.50 -6.22
N ARG A 32 3.34 8.94 -7.02
CA ARG A 32 4.73 8.49 -6.95
C ARG A 32 5.31 8.61 -5.52
N GLY A 33 5.09 9.75 -4.86
CA GLY A 33 5.58 9.96 -3.49
C GLY A 33 4.96 9.00 -2.47
N ILE A 34 3.69 8.61 -2.65
CA ILE A 34 3.03 7.60 -1.81
C ILE A 34 3.68 6.24 -2.02
N VAL A 35 3.88 5.83 -3.27
CA VAL A 35 4.52 4.55 -3.63
C VAL A 35 5.96 4.49 -3.10
N GLU A 36 6.77 5.51 -3.35
CA GLU A 36 8.18 5.57 -2.91
C GLU A 36 8.31 5.52 -1.38
N LYS A 37 7.37 6.12 -0.65
CA LYS A 37 7.31 6.04 0.81
C LYS A 37 7.09 4.61 1.29
N VAL A 38 6.15 3.87 0.69
CA VAL A 38 5.87 2.47 1.03
C VAL A 38 7.06 1.59 0.70
N VAL A 39 7.65 1.72 -0.49
CA VAL A 39 8.87 0.99 -0.90
C VAL A 39 10.01 1.24 0.08
N SER A 40 10.27 2.49 0.45
CA SER A 40 11.31 2.85 1.42
C SER A 40 11.05 2.26 2.81
N GLY A 41 9.78 2.13 3.20
CA GLY A 41 9.37 1.45 4.44
C GLY A 41 9.74 -0.03 4.42
N LEU A 42 9.41 -0.73 3.32
CA LEU A 42 9.75 -2.14 3.13
C LEU A 42 11.27 -2.37 3.09
N GLN A 43 12.01 -1.51 2.39
CA GLN A 43 13.47 -1.60 2.33
C GLN A 43 14.11 -1.53 3.73
N ARG A 44 13.63 -0.63 4.59
CA ARG A 44 14.11 -0.54 5.98
C ARG A 44 13.80 -1.80 6.79
N GLN A 45 12.57 -2.32 6.70
CA GLN A 45 12.18 -3.55 7.39
C GLN A 45 13.05 -4.75 6.97
N HIS A 46 13.37 -4.86 5.69
CA HIS A 46 14.22 -5.94 5.17
C HIS A 46 15.69 -5.77 5.57
N ALA A 47 16.21 -4.54 5.59
CA ALA A 47 17.58 -4.26 6.06
C ALA A 47 17.79 -4.75 7.49
N ASP A 48 16.80 -4.55 8.36
CA ASP A 48 16.84 -5.01 9.75
C ASP A 48 16.75 -6.54 9.89
N SER A 49 16.13 -7.22 8.93
CA SER A 49 15.95 -8.69 8.94
C SER A 49 17.13 -9.47 8.38
N GLY A 50 18.06 -8.82 7.68
CA GLY A 50 19.18 -9.47 6.99
C GLY A 50 18.76 -10.33 5.78
N VAL A 51 17.48 -10.29 5.36
CA VAL A 51 16.99 -11.00 4.17
C VAL A 51 17.17 -10.12 2.95
N PRO A 52 17.78 -10.62 1.85
CA PRO A 52 17.92 -9.84 0.62
C PRO A 52 16.56 -9.41 0.08
N LEU A 53 16.40 -8.12 -0.18
CA LEU A 53 15.22 -7.61 -0.85
C LEU A 53 15.34 -7.86 -2.36
N PRO A 54 14.27 -8.31 -3.04
CA PRO A 54 14.19 -8.27 -4.49
C PRO A 54 14.45 -6.88 -5.05
N HIS A 55 14.90 -6.79 -6.30
CA HIS A 55 15.01 -5.51 -6.98
C HIS A 55 13.62 -4.89 -7.17
N VAL A 56 13.36 -3.74 -6.56
CA VAL A 56 12.08 -3.04 -6.67
C VAL A 56 12.25 -1.81 -7.54
N SER A 57 11.57 -1.79 -8.70
CA SER A 57 11.53 -0.68 -9.63
C SER A 57 10.21 0.06 -9.55
N VAL A 58 10.26 1.41 -9.58
CA VAL A 58 9.08 2.28 -9.53
C VAL A 58 9.06 3.13 -10.81
N ASP A 59 8.12 2.81 -11.70
CA ASP A 59 7.84 3.56 -12.93
C ASP A 59 6.43 4.20 -12.84
N VAL A 60 6.30 5.14 -11.93
CA VAL A 60 5.08 5.91 -11.67
C VAL A 60 5.34 7.37 -12.06
N PRO A 61 4.63 7.93 -13.05
CA PRO A 61 4.80 9.32 -13.46
C PRO A 61 4.57 10.31 -12.31
N GLY A 62 5.44 11.34 -12.22
CA GLY A 62 5.31 12.39 -11.19
C GLY A 62 4.09 13.29 -11.37
N THR A 63 3.39 13.17 -12.49
CA THR A 63 2.14 13.90 -12.78
C THR A 63 0.90 13.24 -12.23
N HIS A 64 0.94 11.93 -11.97
CA HIS A 64 -0.20 11.17 -11.46
C HIS A 64 -0.57 11.62 -10.05
N ARG A 65 -1.86 11.90 -9.84
CA ARG A 65 -2.41 12.37 -8.56
C ARG A 65 -3.41 11.35 -8.02
N PHE A 66 -3.40 11.17 -6.72
CA PHE A 66 -4.40 10.33 -6.06
C PHE A 66 -5.43 11.20 -5.34
N GLU A 67 -6.70 10.99 -5.68
CA GLU A 67 -7.83 11.69 -5.10
C GLU A 67 -8.58 10.74 -4.15
N GLY A 68 -8.11 10.61 -2.93
CA GLY A 68 -8.73 9.71 -1.97
C GLY A 68 -8.02 9.69 -0.63
N ASN A 69 -8.37 8.71 0.19
CA ASN A 69 -7.76 8.53 1.49
C ASN A 69 -6.34 7.92 1.35
N VAL A 70 -5.32 8.77 1.48
CA VAL A 70 -3.90 8.37 1.37
C VAL A 70 -3.52 7.29 2.37
N VAL A 71 -4.08 7.31 3.58
CA VAL A 71 -3.76 6.30 4.61
C VAL A 71 -4.26 4.92 4.19
N VAL A 72 -5.43 4.86 3.60
CA VAL A 72 -5.99 3.60 3.07
C VAL A 72 -5.18 3.10 1.88
N LEU A 73 -4.79 4.00 0.96
CA LEU A 73 -3.92 3.63 -0.17
C LEU A 73 -2.55 3.12 0.30
N ASP A 74 -1.92 3.79 1.27
CA ASP A 74 -0.65 3.38 1.88
C ASP A 74 -0.76 1.95 2.46
N GLN A 75 -1.85 1.64 3.15
CA GLN A 75 -2.12 0.30 3.69
C GLN A 75 -2.31 -0.76 2.59
N LEU A 76 -3.09 -0.44 1.54
CA LEU A 76 -3.30 -1.34 0.40
C LEU A 76 -1.99 -1.65 -0.31
N LEU A 77 -1.23 -0.60 -0.66
CA LEU A 77 0.07 -0.75 -1.32
C LEU A 77 1.04 -1.57 -0.47
N ASN A 78 1.09 -1.31 0.85
CA ASN A 78 1.97 -2.05 1.74
C ASN A 78 1.64 -3.55 1.74
N VAL A 79 0.37 -3.92 1.80
CA VAL A 79 -0.04 -5.33 1.77
C VAL A 79 0.37 -6.01 0.47
N TRP A 80 0.04 -5.41 -0.68
CA TRP A 80 0.32 -6.01 -1.99
C TRP A 80 1.81 -6.03 -2.33
N LEU A 81 2.55 -4.99 -1.94
CA LEU A 81 4.01 -4.96 -2.10
C LEU A 81 4.70 -5.99 -1.20
N CYS A 82 4.26 -6.18 0.04
CA CYS A 82 4.79 -7.24 0.90
C CYS A 82 4.58 -8.63 0.29
N ASP A 83 3.41 -8.88 -0.30
CA ASP A 83 3.11 -10.16 -0.95
C ASP A 83 3.94 -10.37 -2.23
N ALA A 84 4.08 -9.33 -3.07
CA ALA A 84 4.91 -9.36 -4.27
C ALA A 84 6.39 -9.60 -3.94
N VAL A 85 6.94 -8.87 -2.96
CA VAL A 85 8.32 -9.04 -2.49
C VAL A 85 8.57 -10.45 -1.97
N ARG A 86 7.64 -10.99 -1.17
CA ARG A 86 7.74 -12.36 -0.65
C ARG A 86 7.70 -13.39 -1.77
N ALA A 87 6.83 -13.21 -2.76
CA ALA A 87 6.71 -14.09 -3.92
C ALA A 87 7.96 -14.05 -4.78
N ALA A 88 8.48 -12.85 -5.10
CA ALA A 88 9.70 -12.67 -5.86
C ALA A 88 10.93 -13.26 -5.15
N ALA A 89 11.05 -13.09 -3.82
CA ALA A 89 12.15 -13.69 -3.04
C ALA A 89 12.19 -15.22 -3.15
N GLY A 90 11.02 -15.87 -3.26
CA GLY A 90 10.93 -17.31 -3.51
C GLY A 90 11.53 -17.74 -4.86
N SER A 91 11.57 -16.86 -5.85
CA SER A 91 12.13 -17.15 -7.19
C SER A 91 13.64 -17.21 -7.22
N ALA A 92 14.32 -16.56 -6.29
CA ALA A 92 15.77 -16.63 -6.17
C ALA A 92 16.27 -18.08 -5.98
N ALA A 93 15.45 -18.95 -5.36
CA ALA A 93 15.72 -20.38 -5.24
C ALA A 93 15.65 -21.12 -6.60
N MET A 94 15.04 -20.51 -7.60
CA MET A 94 14.88 -21.07 -8.97
C MET A 94 15.88 -20.47 -9.98
N ALA A 95 16.96 -19.80 -9.51
CA ALA A 95 17.96 -19.12 -10.32
C ALA A 95 17.37 -18.01 -11.25
N ARG A 96 16.24 -17.43 -10.87
CA ARG A 96 15.65 -16.26 -11.55
C ARG A 96 15.98 -14.99 -10.79
N THR A 97 16.08 -13.89 -11.52
CA THR A 97 16.21 -12.56 -10.90
C THR A 97 14.94 -12.25 -10.12
N ALA A 98 15.10 -11.95 -8.84
CA ALA A 98 13.97 -11.59 -7.99
C ALA A 98 13.66 -10.10 -8.19
N GLU A 99 12.54 -9.80 -8.83
CA GLU A 99 12.14 -8.46 -9.23
C GLU A 99 10.68 -8.16 -8.87
N VAL A 100 10.42 -6.89 -8.54
CA VAL A 100 9.09 -6.32 -8.40
C VAL A 100 9.06 -5.01 -9.18
N LEU A 101 8.10 -4.85 -10.08
CA LEU A 101 7.88 -3.64 -10.86
C LEU A 101 6.56 -3.00 -10.43
N ILE A 102 6.58 -1.69 -10.20
CA ILE A 102 5.40 -0.90 -9.89
C ILE A 102 5.22 0.14 -10.98
N THR A 103 4.09 0.07 -11.69
CA THR A 103 3.73 1.02 -12.74
C THR A 103 2.41 1.70 -12.42
N SER A 104 2.07 2.76 -13.14
CA SER A 104 0.73 3.33 -13.10
C SER A 104 0.31 3.93 -14.43
N VAL A 105 -0.99 3.83 -14.71
CA VAL A 105 -1.64 4.42 -15.88
C VAL A 105 -2.80 5.28 -15.42
N GLU A 106 -2.87 6.50 -15.94
CA GLU A 106 -3.96 7.42 -15.63
C GLU A 106 -4.96 7.46 -16.78
N TYR A 107 -6.23 7.17 -16.47
CA TYR A 107 -7.37 7.27 -17.37
C TYR A 107 -8.22 8.49 -17.03
N ALA A 108 -9.22 8.76 -17.84
CA ALA A 108 -10.13 9.89 -17.62
C ALA A 108 -10.94 9.75 -16.31
N ASP A 109 -11.32 8.52 -15.96
CA ASP A 109 -12.22 8.18 -14.86
C ASP A 109 -11.53 7.47 -13.67
N CYS A 110 -10.31 6.98 -13.88
CA CYS A 110 -9.60 6.23 -12.85
C CYS A 110 -8.08 6.37 -13.00
N ILE A 111 -7.37 5.86 -12.01
CA ILE A 111 -5.95 5.55 -12.07
C ILE A 111 -5.76 4.08 -11.77
N GLU A 112 -4.95 3.40 -12.55
CA GLU A 112 -4.54 2.02 -12.29
C GLU A 112 -3.10 1.99 -11.81
N ILE A 113 -2.86 1.20 -10.77
CA ILE A 113 -1.53 0.91 -10.22
C ILE A 113 -1.32 -0.58 -10.39
N GLU A 114 -0.29 -0.96 -11.09
CA GLU A 114 0.09 -2.36 -11.27
C GLU A 114 1.35 -2.66 -10.46
N ILE A 115 1.31 -3.78 -9.74
CA ILE A 115 2.43 -4.35 -9.00
C ILE A 115 2.66 -5.74 -9.58
N ALA A 116 3.72 -5.89 -10.38
CA ALA A 116 4.12 -7.15 -10.97
C ALA A 116 5.33 -7.73 -10.25
N ASP A 117 5.34 -9.02 -10.01
CA ASP A 117 6.47 -9.73 -9.40
C ASP A 117 6.98 -10.87 -10.30
N SER A 118 8.22 -11.29 -10.09
CA SER A 118 8.84 -12.41 -10.80
C SER A 118 8.64 -13.77 -10.11
N GLY A 119 7.70 -13.87 -9.17
CA GLY A 119 7.43 -15.06 -8.36
C GLY A 119 6.78 -16.21 -9.12
N PRO A 120 6.24 -17.20 -8.42
CA PRO A 120 5.43 -18.27 -9.02
C PRO A 120 4.13 -17.72 -9.61
N SER A 121 3.59 -18.43 -10.62
CA SER A 121 2.27 -18.15 -11.20
C SER A 121 1.14 -18.28 -10.16
N LEU A 122 -0.04 -17.74 -10.47
CA LEU A 122 -1.23 -17.90 -9.62
C LEU A 122 -1.53 -19.38 -9.34
N VAL A 123 -1.42 -20.22 -10.37
CA VAL A 123 -1.68 -21.67 -10.25
C VAL A 123 -0.67 -22.32 -9.31
N ASP A 124 0.61 -21.94 -9.39
CA ASP A 124 1.64 -22.53 -8.53
C ASP A 124 1.53 -22.03 -7.09
N ARG A 125 1.17 -20.74 -6.89
CA ARG A 125 0.84 -20.22 -5.55
C ARG A 125 -0.34 -20.96 -4.93
N GLN A 126 -1.34 -21.31 -5.73
CA GLN A 126 -2.47 -22.13 -5.28
C GLN A 126 -2.03 -23.49 -4.76
N LYS A 127 -1.17 -24.17 -5.50
CA LYS A 127 -0.63 -25.48 -5.09
C LYS A 127 0.15 -25.40 -3.80
N LEU A 128 1.01 -24.37 -3.68
CA LEU A 128 1.87 -24.15 -2.51
C LEU A 128 1.07 -23.82 -1.23
N SER A 129 -0.07 -23.17 -1.37
CA SER A 129 -0.94 -22.79 -0.24
C SER A 129 -1.97 -23.87 0.14
N GLY A 130 -1.84 -25.10 -0.39
CA GLY A 130 -2.74 -26.21 -0.06
C GLY A 130 -4.16 -26.04 -0.59
N GLY A 131 -4.33 -25.31 -1.68
CA GLY A 131 -5.65 -25.14 -2.34
C GLY A 131 -6.56 -24.10 -1.68
N VAL A 132 -6.10 -23.40 -0.66
CA VAL A 132 -6.89 -22.34 0.02
C VAL A 132 -6.91 -21.02 -0.79
N VAL A 133 -6.48 -21.04 -2.03
CA VAL A 133 -6.43 -19.85 -2.89
C VAL A 133 -7.72 -19.71 -3.70
N GLY A 134 -8.79 -19.38 -3.03
CA GLY A 134 -9.98 -18.78 -3.63
C GLY A 134 -10.24 -17.37 -3.10
N ARG A 135 -9.39 -16.88 -2.20
CA ARG A 135 -9.54 -15.52 -1.69
C ARG A 135 -8.38 -14.68 -2.18
N VAL A 136 -8.61 -13.99 -3.27
CA VAL A 136 -7.70 -13.00 -3.84
C VAL A 136 -7.29 -11.96 -2.79
N HIS A 137 -8.14 -11.77 -1.79
CA HIS A 137 -7.90 -10.85 -0.67
C HIS A 137 -8.70 -11.26 0.57
N THR A 138 -8.18 -10.89 1.72
CA THR A 138 -8.87 -11.08 2.99
C THR A 138 -10.04 -10.11 3.13
N VAL A 139 -10.95 -10.37 4.08
CA VAL A 139 -12.03 -9.44 4.43
C VAL A 139 -11.50 -8.04 4.77
N ALA A 140 -10.34 -7.97 5.44
CA ALA A 140 -9.70 -6.69 5.77
C ALA A 140 -9.27 -5.92 4.52
N GLN A 141 -8.65 -6.59 3.55
CA GLN A 141 -8.26 -6.00 2.27
C GLN A 141 -9.47 -5.53 1.47
N GLN A 142 -10.55 -6.32 1.44
CA GLN A 142 -11.79 -5.91 0.79
C GLN A 142 -12.40 -4.66 1.44
N ASN A 143 -12.35 -4.55 2.75
CA ASN A 143 -12.81 -3.36 3.46
C ASN A 143 -11.98 -2.11 3.12
N LEU A 144 -10.67 -2.26 2.94
CA LEU A 144 -9.81 -1.16 2.48
C LEU A 144 -10.13 -0.75 1.04
N LEU A 145 -10.32 -1.72 0.13
CA LEU A 145 -10.73 -1.46 -1.25
C LEU A 145 -12.06 -0.70 -1.31
N ASN A 146 -13.04 -1.10 -0.52
CA ASN A 146 -14.34 -0.44 -0.45
C ASN A 146 -14.22 1.02 0.01
N GLN A 147 -13.27 1.35 0.91
CA GLN A 147 -13.07 2.72 1.39
C GLN A 147 -12.50 3.66 0.33
N VAL A 148 -11.81 3.13 -0.67
CA VAL A 148 -11.30 3.91 -1.80
C VAL A 148 -12.13 3.70 -3.07
N HIS A 149 -13.26 2.99 -2.96
CA HIS A 149 -14.10 2.57 -4.09
C HIS A 149 -13.29 1.87 -5.19
N GLY A 150 -12.20 1.21 -4.79
CA GLY A 150 -11.27 0.55 -5.69
C GLY A 150 -11.72 -0.85 -6.06
N ASP A 151 -11.16 -1.33 -7.15
CA ASP A 151 -11.25 -2.71 -7.60
C ASP A 151 -9.85 -3.29 -7.81
N ILE A 152 -9.75 -4.63 -7.81
CA ILE A 152 -8.49 -5.32 -7.95
C ILE A 152 -8.61 -6.47 -8.92
N ARG A 153 -7.59 -6.62 -9.76
CA ARG A 153 -7.45 -7.74 -10.69
C ARG A 153 -6.09 -8.40 -10.51
N LEU A 154 -6.04 -9.71 -10.65
CA LEU A 154 -4.82 -10.50 -10.67
C LEU A 154 -4.70 -11.23 -11.99
N ASP A 155 -3.53 -11.13 -12.60
CA ASP A 155 -3.21 -11.80 -13.85
C ASP A 155 -1.84 -12.49 -13.74
N ASP A 156 -1.67 -13.62 -14.42
CA ASP A 156 -0.35 -14.22 -14.59
C ASP A 156 0.47 -13.43 -15.61
N CYS A 157 1.72 -13.14 -15.28
CA CYS A 157 2.66 -12.52 -16.21
C CYS A 157 3.18 -13.57 -17.21
N ALA A 158 3.35 -13.17 -18.47
CA ALA A 158 3.81 -14.07 -19.54
C ALA A 158 5.20 -14.69 -19.25
N GLU A 159 6.05 -13.95 -18.57
CA GLU A 159 7.41 -14.38 -18.19
C GLU A 159 7.46 -15.09 -16.82
N GLY A 160 6.31 -15.32 -16.21
CA GLY A 160 6.14 -15.85 -14.86
C GLY A 160 5.95 -14.75 -13.84
N GLY A 161 5.35 -15.12 -12.68
CA GLY A 161 4.94 -14.18 -11.67
C GLY A 161 3.49 -13.74 -11.81
N VAL A 162 3.10 -12.78 -10.99
CA VAL A 162 1.73 -12.27 -10.92
C VAL A 162 1.74 -10.74 -10.97
N ALA A 163 0.84 -10.18 -11.76
CA ALA A 163 0.52 -8.76 -11.74
C ALA A 163 -0.77 -8.53 -10.95
N VAL A 164 -0.69 -7.64 -9.97
CA VAL A 164 -1.84 -7.14 -9.20
C VAL A 164 -2.16 -5.75 -9.71
N THR A 165 -3.31 -5.56 -10.35
CA THR A 165 -3.79 -4.24 -10.81
C THR A 165 -4.82 -3.70 -9.85
N LEU A 166 -4.52 -2.58 -9.20
CA LEU A 166 -5.41 -1.82 -8.34
C LEU A 166 -6.01 -0.67 -9.15
N ARG A 167 -7.31 -0.71 -9.42
CA ARG A 167 -8.05 0.35 -10.10
C ARG A 167 -8.73 1.25 -9.08
N LEU A 168 -8.40 2.53 -9.12
CA LEU A 168 -8.89 3.57 -8.20
C LEU A 168 -9.66 4.62 -9.00
N PRO A 169 -10.97 4.79 -8.76
CA PRO A 169 -11.74 5.81 -9.45
C PRO A 169 -11.28 7.21 -9.03
N LYS A 170 -11.30 8.14 -9.98
CA LYS A 170 -11.14 9.56 -9.68
C LYS A 170 -12.43 10.08 -9.05
N LEU A 171 -12.31 10.87 -8.00
CA LEU A 171 -13.45 11.56 -7.43
C LEU A 171 -13.91 12.61 -8.46
N VAL A 172 -15.02 12.33 -9.14
CA VAL A 172 -15.64 13.32 -10.01
C VAL A 172 -16.11 14.44 -9.10
N SER A 173 -15.39 15.56 -9.11
CA SER A 173 -15.89 16.79 -8.49
C SER A 173 -17.23 17.09 -9.14
N GLN A 174 -18.32 16.81 -8.43
CA GLN A 174 -19.64 17.29 -8.84
C GLN A 174 -19.56 18.82 -8.83
N ARG A 175 -19.18 19.41 -9.96
CA ARG A 175 -19.44 20.83 -10.18
C ARG A 175 -20.96 20.97 -10.10
N MET A 176 -21.43 21.47 -8.97
CA MET A 176 -22.80 21.93 -8.83
C MET A 176 -22.99 22.93 -9.98
N VAL A 177 -23.76 22.50 -10.99
CA VAL A 177 -24.32 23.42 -11.99
C VAL A 177 -25.38 24.20 -11.21
N ALA A 178 -25.04 25.44 -10.88
CA ALA A 178 -25.96 26.43 -10.32
C ALA A 178 -26.79 27.03 -11.45
#